data_3d415850ed2ebcd3ed6238b75ae6c239
#
_entry.id   3d415850ed2ebcd3ed6238b75ae6c239
#
_cell.length_a   1.000
_cell.length_b   1.000
_cell.length_c   1.000
_cell.angle_alpha   90.00
_cell.angle_beta   90.00
_cell.angle_gamma   90.00
#
_symmetry.space_group_name_H-M   'P 1'
#
loop_
_entity.id
_entity.type
_entity.pdbx_description
1 polymer ?
#
loop_
_entity_poly.entity_id
_entity_poly.type
_entity_poly.pdbx_seq_one_letter_code
_entity_poly.pdbx_strand_id
1 'polypeptide(L)'
;GDGIDLQGNGFNNDWKVRTMHPVGDLSISADVSRIRRLSAGGKIGLIGAINYSNSFKTYLDMENSMFGAYDTDNDRSNYLRRSVDDQYNHTARIGALLNITFIPKNENNRFEFKNIFNQIGTDRYTYRTGISAQNNHEENAEYYYSSRTTYNGQFTGKHTFENDYFDWSAGYAYANRLLPDRRKYLIDDALETGVLALSTGNDITREFTRLDEHIASANVNYRHDFEWGAFNPSIKAGAYGEYRTRSYRTRSFIYNWNYNHNTLPEGFRHMDLPTELLTDANYGADKLYLLEEVKMRNNYDGNNLLGAGYVGINLPWGGFNLYAGVRSSTTIWNLSAIPGITKKAHKAHIINTMTFSLR
;
A
#
# COMPACT_ATOMS: atom_id res chain seq x y z
N GLY A 1 -11.57 -1.75 25.18
CA GLY A 1 -10.36 -1.05 25.58
C GLY A 1 -9.20 -2.00 25.53
N ASP A 2 -8.26 -1.77 24.63
CA ASP A 2 -7.18 -2.71 24.32
C ASP A 2 -5.97 -2.57 25.25
N GLY A 3 -6.16 -2.19 26.52
CA GLY A 3 -5.11 -2.17 27.55
C GLY A 3 -3.98 -1.16 27.28
N ILE A 4 -4.16 -0.18 26.40
CA ILE A 4 -3.19 0.89 26.20
C ILE A 4 -3.39 1.90 27.31
N ASP A 5 -2.33 2.10 28.10
CA ASP A 5 -2.32 3.16 29.11
C ASP A 5 -2.24 4.53 28.42
N LEU A 6 -3.38 5.21 28.38
CA LEU A 6 -3.49 6.56 27.80
C LEU A 6 -2.83 7.64 28.66
N GLN A 7 -2.29 7.29 29.83
CA GLN A 7 -1.56 8.22 30.69
C GLN A 7 -0.05 8.31 30.36
N GLY A 8 0.39 7.68 29.28
CA GLY A 8 1.72 7.92 28.73
C GLY A 8 2.68 6.73 28.72
N ASN A 9 2.44 5.69 29.50
CA ASN A 9 3.39 4.57 29.63
C ASN A 9 3.23 3.47 28.59
N GLY A 10 2.19 3.54 27.74
CA GLY A 10 1.89 2.53 26.73
C GLY A 10 2.61 2.70 25.41
N PHE A 11 3.31 3.81 25.18
CA PHE A 11 3.98 4.13 23.93
C PHE A 11 5.48 4.36 24.11
N ASN A 12 6.22 4.13 23.04
CA ASN A 12 7.61 4.55 22.98
C ASN A 12 7.70 6.08 22.96
N ASN A 13 8.24 6.67 24.02
CA ASN A 13 8.41 8.11 24.20
C ASN A 13 9.80 8.62 23.78
N ASP A 14 10.60 7.82 23.07
CA ASP A 14 11.87 8.28 22.51
C ASP A 14 11.63 9.09 21.23
N TRP A 15 11.62 10.41 21.36
CA TRP A 15 11.48 11.37 20.25
C TRP A 15 12.81 11.95 19.80
N LYS A 16 13.94 11.46 20.35
CA LYS A 16 15.26 11.96 20.00
C LYS A 16 15.65 11.56 18.59
N VAL A 17 16.08 12.53 17.83
CA VAL A 17 16.71 12.30 16.52
C VAL A 17 18.16 11.87 16.74
N ARG A 18 18.54 10.77 16.11
CA ARG A 18 19.92 10.25 16.19
C ARG A 18 20.58 10.38 14.83
N THR A 19 21.72 11.02 14.79
CA THR A 19 22.53 11.12 13.59
C THR A 19 23.16 9.77 13.29
N MET A 20 23.05 9.32 12.05
CA MET A 20 23.69 8.13 11.54
C MET A 20 24.59 8.50 10.35
N HIS A 21 25.75 7.88 10.28
CA HIS A 21 26.64 7.97 9.11
C HIS A 21 26.45 6.72 8.25
N PRO A 22 25.70 6.79 7.16
CA PRO A 22 25.47 5.61 6.32
C PRO A 22 26.76 5.20 5.60
N VAL A 23 26.95 3.91 5.44
CA VAL A 23 28.13 3.32 4.76
C VAL A 23 28.01 3.46 3.23
N GLY A 24 26.89 3.92 2.75
CA GLY A 24 26.54 4.02 1.34
C GLY A 24 25.35 3.13 0.98
N ASP A 25 24.86 3.29 -0.24
CA ASP A 25 23.80 2.43 -0.77
C ASP A 25 24.35 1.03 -1.06
N LEU A 26 23.58 0.01 -0.66
CA LEU A 26 23.93 -1.39 -0.89
C LEU A 26 22.83 -2.06 -1.72
N SER A 27 23.24 -2.82 -2.74
CA SER A 27 22.33 -3.70 -3.48
C SER A 27 23.02 -5.03 -3.72
N ILE A 28 22.37 -6.11 -3.28
CA ILE A 28 22.84 -7.48 -3.44
C ILE A 28 21.75 -8.28 -4.10
N SER A 29 22.10 -9.05 -5.13
CA SER A 29 21.18 -9.99 -5.75
C SER A 29 21.88 -11.33 -5.99
N ALA A 30 21.10 -12.39 -5.90
CA ALA A 30 21.53 -13.73 -6.25
C ALA A 30 20.38 -14.43 -6.99
N ASP A 31 20.73 -15.16 -8.02
CA ASP A 31 19.76 -15.96 -8.77
C ASP A 31 20.30 -17.34 -9.12
N VAL A 32 19.39 -18.27 -9.32
CA VAL A 32 19.66 -19.61 -9.76
C VAL A 32 18.61 -20.04 -10.79
N SER A 33 19.09 -20.64 -11.87
CA SER A 33 18.26 -21.28 -12.87
C SER A 33 18.77 -22.67 -13.17
N ARG A 34 17.87 -23.66 -13.11
CA ARG A 34 18.23 -25.07 -13.35
C ARG A 34 17.10 -25.75 -14.10
N ILE A 35 17.48 -26.56 -15.08
CA ILE A 35 16.58 -27.50 -15.76
C ILE A 35 17.16 -28.89 -15.56
N ARG A 36 16.34 -29.83 -15.12
CA ARG A 36 16.70 -31.24 -14.94
C ARG A 36 15.72 -32.11 -15.69
N ARG A 37 16.26 -33.03 -16.47
CA ARG A 37 15.49 -34.16 -17.04
C ARG A 37 15.33 -35.22 -15.97
N LEU A 38 14.13 -35.79 -15.88
CA LEU A 38 13.81 -36.84 -14.94
C LEU A 38 14.09 -38.20 -15.55
N SER A 39 14.52 -39.18 -14.74
CA SER A 39 14.76 -40.56 -15.17
C SER A 39 13.53 -41.26 -15.73
N ALA A 40 12.35 -40.92 -15.20
CA ALA A 40 11.04 -41.39 -15.68
C ALA A 40 10.56 -40.66 -16.96
N GLY A 41 11.35 -39.75 -17.50
CA GLY A 41 10.99 -38.85 -18.59
C GLY A 41 10.30 -37.58 -18.08
N GLY A 42 10.37 -36.52 -18.91
CA GLY A 42 9.90 -35.19 -18.54
C GLY A 42 11.01 -34.29 -18.02
N LYS A 43 10.64 -33.07 -17.66
CA LYS A 43 11.57 -32.01 -17.26
C LYS A 43 11.02 -31.24 -16.07
N ILE A 44 11.91 -30.87 -15.17
CA ILE A 44 11.62 -29.91 -14.11
C ILE A 44 12.57 -28.70 -14.26
N GLY A 45 11.99 -27.51 -14.25
CA GLY A 45 12.70 -26.24 -14.27
C GLY A 45 12.51 -25.49 -12.94
N LEU A 46 13.58 -24.90 -12.47
CA LEU A 46 13.59 -24.06 -11.28
C LEU A 46 14.23 -22.72 -11.64
N ILE A 47 13.58 -21.63 -11.24
CA ILE A 47 14.15 -20.29 -11.24
C ILE A 47 13.93 -19.72 -9.85
N GLY A 48 15.01 -19.34 -9.18
CA GLY A 48 14.97 -18.67 -7.89
C GLY A 48 15.81 -17.41 -7.96
N ALA A 49 15.33 -16.35 -7.34
CA ALA A 49 16.07 -15.11 -7.19
C ALA A 49 15.74 -14.46 -5.84
N ILE A 50 16.76 -13.82 -5.28
CA ILE A 50 16.62 -12.98 -4.09
C ILE A 50 17.37 -11.68 -4.33
N ASN A 51 16.79 -10.58 -3.94
CA ASN A 51 17.44 -9.28 -3.96
C ASN A 51 17.22 -8.56 -2.64
N TYR A 52 18.26 -7.89 -2.19
CA TYR A 52 18.20 -6.97 -1.05
C TYR A 52 18.80 -5.65 -1.47
N SER A 53 18.15 -4.56 -1.10
CA SER A 53 18.71 -3.23 -1.26
C SER A 53 18.47 -2.38 -0.02
N ASN A 54 19.45 -1.54 0.27
CA ASN A 54 19.43 -0.60 1.37
C ASN A 54 19.93 0.74 0.85
N SER A 55 19.15 1.80 0.99
CA SER A 55 19.49 3.11 0.45
C SER A 55 19.15 4.24 1.42
N PHE A 56 20.00 5.26 1.39
CA PHE A 56 19.86 6.48 2.19
C PHE A 56 19.78 7.69 1.26
N LYS A 57 18.80 8.54 1.48
CA LYS A 57 18.63 9.77 0.71
C LYS A 57 18.34 10.94 1.64
N THR A 58 19.09 12.00 1.46
CA THR A 58 18.91 13.25 2.20
C THR A 58 18.55 14.37 1.22
N TYR A 59 17.54 15.13 1.56
CA TYR A 59 17.13 16.32 0.85
C TYR A 59 17.18 17.46 1.87
N LEU A 60 18.03 18.43 1.62
CA LEU A 60 18.19 19.62 2.46
C LEU A 60 17.63 20.85 1.73
N ASP A 61 17.14 21.79 2.50
CA ASP A 61 16.61 23.06 2.00
C ASP A 61 15.53 22.91 0.92
N MET A 62 14.69 21.88 1.02
CA MET A 62 13.66 21.59 0.04
C MET A 62 12.49 22.56 0.22
N GLU A 63 12.23 23.41 -0.76
CA GLU A 63 11.08 24.30 -0.72
C GLU A 63 9.76 23.53 -0.74
N ASN A 64 8.90 23.83 0.21
CA ASN A 64 7.56 23.26 0.35
C ASN A 64 6.54 24.36 0.62
N SER A 65 6.14 25.04 -0.44
CA SER A 65 5.23 26.18 -0.36
C SER A 65 3.83 25.81 -0.84
N MET A 66 2.83 26.40 -0.22
CA MET A 66 1.44 26.30 -0.66
C MET A 66 0.98 27.68 -1.09
N PHE A 67 0.43 27.75 -2.28
CA PHE A 67 -0.07 29.01 -2.86
C PHE A 67 -1.58 29.10 -2.73
N GLY A 68 -2.06 30.32 -2.45
CA GLY A 68 -3.47 30.69 -2.46
C GLY A 68 -3.87 31.38 -3.76
N ALA A 69 -4.81 32.30 -3.67
CA ALA A 69 -5.27 33.08 -4.81
C ALA A 69 -4.15 33.93 -5.41
N TYR A 70 -4.12 33.99 -6.73
CA TYR A 70 -3.21 34.87 -7.46
C TYR A 70 -3.64 36.31 -7.31
N ASP A 71 -2.70 37.19 -6.95
CA ASP A 71 -2.86 38.63 -6.83
C ASP A 71 -2.55 39.27 -8.18
N THR A 72 -3.60 39.58 -8.94
CA THR A 72 -3.46 40.20 -10.29
C THR A 72 -2.92 41.61 -10.27
N ASP A 73 -3.09 42.34 -9.17
CA ASP A 73 -2.69 43.72 -9.07
C ASP A 73 -1.18 43.86 -8.83
N ASN A 74 -0.60 42.88 -8.14
CA ASN A 74 0.81 42.83 -7.83
C ASN A 74 1.59 41.77 -8.61
N ASP A 75 0.95 41.09 -9.55
CA ASP A 75 1.50 40.02 -10.41
C ASP A 75 2.25 38.93 -9.61
N ARG A 76 1.63 38.46 -8.52
CA ARG A 76 2.24 37.45 -7.61
C ARG A 76 1.22 36.50 -7.02
N SER A 77 1.69 35.29 -6.68
CA SER A 77 0.91 34.35 -5.87
C SER A 77 1.00 34.72 -4.40
N ASN A 78 -0.14 34.70 -3.71
CA ASN A 78 -0.16 34.77 -2.26
C ASN A 78 0.22 33.42 -1.67
N TYR A 79 1.04 33.42 -0.63
CA TYR A 79 1.40 32.20 0.08
C TYR A 79 0.35 31.88 1.14
N LEU A 80 -0.14 30.63 1.16
CA LEU A 80 -0.85 30.05 2.30
C LEU A 80 0.13 29.43 3.31
N ARG A 81 1.31 29.00 2.84
CA ARG A 81 2.41 28.53 3.65
C ARG A 81 3.68 28.65 2.83
N ARG A 82 4.74 29.06 3.46
CA ARG A 82 6.07 29.07 2.91
C ARG A 82 7.00 28.33 3.86
N SER A 83 7.49 27.18 3.45
CA SER A 83 8.29 26.31 4.31
C SER A 83 9.49 25.74 3.58
N VAL A 84 10.49 25.36 4.35
CA VAL A 84 11.68 24.64 3.92
C VAL A 84 11.76 23.34 4.72
N ASP A 85 12.01 22.24 4.05
CA ASP A 85 12.08 20.90 4.63
C ASP A 85 13.49 20.33 4.53
N ASP A 86 13.98 19.79 5.64
CA ASP A 86 15.09 18.86 5.67
C ASP A 86 14.53 17.44 5.85
N GLN A 87 14.80 16.56 4.89
CA GLN A 87 14.24 15.22 4.88
C GLN A 87 15.32 14.16 4.77
N TYR A 88 15.27 13.20 5.67
CA TYR A 88 16.18 12.06 5.76
C TYR A 88 15.40 10.78 5.55
N ASN A 89 15.78 10.01 4.53
CA ASN A 89 15.09 8.78 4.15
C ASN A 89 16.05 7.59 4.21
N HIS A 90 15.58 6.51 4.83
CA HIS A 90 16.22 5.22 4.79
C HIS A 90 15.21 4.20 4.26
N THR A 91 15.57 3.48 3.18
CA THR A 91 14.70 2.49 2.57
C THR A 91 15.44 1.17 2.47
N ALA A 92 14.88 0.13 3.09
CA ALA A 92 15.33 -1.25 2.94
C ALA A 92 14.29 -2.05 2.16
N ARG A 93 14.76 -2.87 1.21
CA ARG A 93 13.90 -3.73 0.39
C ARG A 93 14.45 -5.14 0.35
N ILE A 94 13.57 -6.12 0.43
CA ILE A 94 13.87 -7.51 0.11
C ILE A 94 12.83 -8.01 -0.90
N GLY A 95 13.31 -8.67 -1.94
CA GLY A 95 12.48 -9.33 -2.94
C GLY A 95 12.93 -10.77 -3.10
N ALA A 96 11.99 -11.69 -3.29
CA ALA A 96 12.27 -13.08 -3.60
C ALA A 96 11.31 -13.58 -4.69
N LEU A 97 11.83 -14.39 -5.58
CA LEU A 97 11.10 -15.06 -6.64
C LEU A 97 11.43 -16.53 -6.64
N LEU A 98 10.42 -17.38 -6.75
CA LEU A 98 10.58 -18.81 -6.91
C LEU A 98 9.57 -19.32 -7.92
N ASN A 99 10.06 -19.80 -9.06
CA ASN A 99 9.23 -20.41 -10.10
C ASN A 99 9.67 -21.85 -10.33
N ILE A 100 8.73 -22.76 -10.33
CA ILE A 100 8.93 -24.18 -10.63
C ILE A 100 8.05 -24.52 -11.81
N THR A 101 8.63 -25.13 -12.83
CA THR A 101 7.92 -25.63 -14.01
C THR A 101 8.12 -27.14 -14.11
N PHE A 102 7.05 -27.87 -14.26
CA PHE A 102 7.07 -29.32 -14.50
C PHE A 102 6.39 -29.64 -15.82
N ILE A 103 7.10 -30.36 -16.68
CA ILE A 103 6.65 -30.84 -17.98
C ILE A 103 6.78 -32.36 -17.97
N PRO A 104 5.69 -33.13 -17.96
CA PRO A 104 5.70 -34.57 -18.02
C PRO A 104 6.31 -35.10 -19.33
N LYS A 105 6.57 -36.43 -19.39
CA LYS A 105 7.19 -37.10 -20.54
C LYS A 105 6.46 -36.88 -21.86
N ASN A 106 5.14 -36.82 -21.86
CA ASN A 106 4.32 -36.63 -23.06
C ASN A 106 4.33 -35.18 -23.58
N GLU A 107 4.96 -34.24 -22.86
CA GLU A 107 5.06 -32.83 -23.18
C GLU A 107 3.71 -32.09 -23.46
N ASN A 108 2.59 -32.80 -23.40
CA ASN A 108 1.25 -32.25 -23.63
C ASN A 108 0.72 -31.49 -22.40
N ASN A 109 1.37 -31.66 -21.28
CA ASN A 109 0.99 -31.05 -20.02
C ASN A 109 2.14 -30.19 -19.51
N ARG A 110 1.81 -29.03 -18.96
CA ARG A 110 2.78 -28.14 -18.29
C ARG A 110 2.14 -27.60 -17.03
N PHE A 111 2.85 -27.74 -15.93
CA PHE A 111 2.48 -27.19 -14.65
C PHE A 111 3.50 -26.17 -14.22
N GLU A 112 3.03 -25.04 -13.69
CA GLU A 112 3.91 -23.98 -13.22
C GLU A 112 3.44 -23.51 -11.85
N PHE A 113 4.37 -23.39 -10.91
CA PHE A 113 4.16 -22.76 -9.62
C PHE A 113 5.05 -21.51 -9.57
N LYS A 114 4.42 -20.34 -9.54
CA LYS A 114 5.07 -19.03 -9.58
C LYS A 114 4.84 -18.30 -8.29
N ASN A 115 5.89 -17.77 -7.71
CA ASN A 115 5.83 -17.02 -6.46
C ASN A 115 6.71 -15.80 -6.54
N ILE A 116 6.18 -14.69 -6.06
CA ILE A 116 6.92 -13.45 -5.86
C ILE A 116 6.57 -12.86 -4.49
N PHE A 117 7.60 -12.47 -3.78
CA PHE A 117 7.50 -11.83 -2.47
C PHE A 117 8.30 -10.54 -2.49
N ASN A 118 7.74 -9.47 -1.92
CA ASN A 118 8.45 -8.22 -1.71
C ASN A 118 8.08 -7.64 -0.35
N GLN A 119 9.09 -7.10 0.33
CA GLN A 119 8.91 -6.29 1.51
C GLN A 119 9.75 -5.03 1.40
N ILE A 120 9.16 -3.89 1.74
CA ILE A 120 9.79 -2.58 1.73
C ILE A 120 9.54 -1.94 3.08
N GLY A 121 10.63 -1.55 3.76
CA GLY A 121 10.59 -0.69 4.93
C GLY A 121 11.12 0.69 4.55
N THR A 122 10.39 1.73 4.91
CA THR A 122 10.81 3.12 4.71
C THR A 122 10.74 3.85 6.03
N ASP A 123 11.87 4.33 6.48
CA ASP A 123 12.03 5.23 7.62
C ASP A 123 12.33 6.64 7.10
N ARG A 124 11.58 7.62 7.56
CA ARG A 124 11.71 9.00 7.13
C ARG A 124 11.56 9.96 8.30
N TYR A 125 12.53 10.83 8.46
CA TYR A 125 12.42 11.98 9.33
C TYR A 125 12.33 13.23 8.47
N THR A 126 11.37 14.11 8.75
CA THR A 126 11.24 15.40 8.08
C THR A 126 11.19 16.49 9.15
N TYR A 127 12.07 17.45 9.03
CA TYR A 127 12.06 18.67 9.83
C TYR A 127 11.71 19.83 8.93
N ARG A 128 10.71 20.60 9.31
CA ARG A 128 10.19 21.74 8.54
C ARG A 128 10.22 22.99 9.36
N THR A 129 10.73 24.07 8.76
CA THR A 129 10.62 25.43 9.27
C THR A 129 9.91 26.30 8.26
N GLY A 130 9.14 27.28 8.73
CA GLY A 130 8.46 28.15 7.79
C GLY A 130 7.55 29.19 8.41
N ILE A 131 6.68 29.72 7.56
CA ILE A 131 5.67 30.73 7.94
C ILE A 131 4.30 30.22 7.50
N SER A 132 3.34 30.20 8.43
CA SER A 132 1.96 29.81 8.18
C SER A 132 1.16 30.88 7.44
N ALA A 133 -0.08 30.56 7.06
CA ALA A 133 -1.02 31.51 6.47
C ALA A 133 -1.37 32.69 7.38
N GLN A 134 -1.26 32.50 8.69
CA GLN A 134 -1.47 33.53 9.71
C GLN A 134 -0.20 34.36 9.97
N ASN A 135 0.84 34.17 9.18
CA ASN A 135 2.16 34.80 9.33
C ASN A 135 2.89 34.43 10.62
N ASN A 136 2.55 33.29 11.23
CA ASN A 136 3.28 32.77 12.37
C ASN A 136 4.49 31.96 11.89
N HIS A 137 5.62 32.12 12.56
CA HIS A 137 6.74 31.22 12.40
C HIS A 137 6.38 29.85 12.98
N GLU A 138 6.75 28.78 12.29
CA GLU A 138 6.44 27.42 12.72
C GLU A 138 7.61 26.47 12.50
N GLU A 139 7.71 25.48 13.38
CA GLU A 139 8.57 24.32 13.24
C GLU A 139 7.73 23.06 13.35
N ASN A 140 7.97 22.13 12.44
CA ASN A 140 7.30 20.83 12.41
C ASN A 140 8.33 19.71 12.34
N ALA A 141 8.07 18.62 13.05
CA ALA A 141 8.81 17.39 12.83
C ALA A 141 7.85 16.22 12.57
N GLU A 142 8.24 15.37 11.65
CA GLU A 142 7.55 14.13 11.34
C GLU A 142 8.50 12.95 11.42
N TYR A 143 8.12 11.98 12.24
CA TYR A 143 8.76 10.66 12.36
C TYR A 143 7.84 9.66 11.68
N TYR A 144 8.31 9.11 10.59
CA TYR A 144 7.50 8.24 9.75
C TYR A 144 8.24 6.95 9.48
N TYR A 145 7.63 5.85 9.86
CA TYR A 145 8.03 4.52 9.40
C TYR A 145 6.85 3.82 8.76
N SER A 146 7.07 3.20 7.62
CA SER A 146 6.06 2.33 7.02
C SER A 146 6.71 1.07 6.45
N SER A 147 6.00 -0.05 6.57
CA SER A 147 6.35 -1.27 5.86
C SER A 147 5.23 -1.68 4.91
N ARG A 148 5.62 -2.25 3.78
CA ARG A 148 4.71 -2.87 2.81
C ARG A 148 5.21 -4.26 2.52
N THR A 149 4.32 -5.23 2.63
CA THR A 149 4.57 -6.62 2.28
C THR A 149 3.62 -7.00 1.17
N THR A 150 4.12 -7.60 0.10
CA THR A 150 3.30 -8.19 -0.96
C THR A 150 3.78 -9.58 -1.27
N TYR A 151 2.83 -10.49 -1.43
CA TYR A 151 3.05 -11.85 -1.90
C TYR A 151 2.07 -12.16 -3.02
N ASN A 152 2.52 -12.84 -4.05
CA ASN A 152 1.67 -13.38 -5.10
C ASN A 152 2.15 -14.79 -5.44
N GLY A 153 1.28 -15.77 -5.24
CA GLY A 153 1.49 -17.16 -5.61
C GLY A 153 0.45 -17.59 -6.64
N GLN A 154 0.90 -18.27 -7.69
CA GLN A 154 0.05 -18.77 -8.75
C GLN A 154 0.45 -20.18 -9.14
N PHE A 155 -0.54 -21.08 -9.20
CA PHE A 155 -0.38 -22.40 -9.74
C PHE A 155 -1.17 -22.49 -11.05
N THR A 156 -0.52 -22.92 -12.13
CA THR A 156 -1.10 -23.01 -13.47
C THR A 156 -0.90 -24.38 -14.07
N GLY A 157 -1.92 -24.84 -14.81
CA GLY A 157 -1.84 -26.02 -15.66
C GLY A 157 -2.19 -25.68 -17.10
N LYS A 158 -1.43 -26.19 -18.05
CA LYS A 158 -1.71 -26.11 -19.48
C LYS A 158 -1.70 -27.50 -20.07
N HIS A 159 -2.71 -27.82 -20.85
CA HIS A 159 -2.95 -29.12 -21.43
C HIS A 159 -3.28 -28.98 -22.90
N THR A 160 -2.61 -29.77 -23.74
CA THR A 160 -2.82 -29.78 -25.19
C THR A 160 -3.15 -31.20 -25.61
N PHE A 161 -4.30 -31.39 -26.26
CA PHE A 161 -4.78 -32.67 -26.77
C PHE A 161 -5.19 -32.46 -28.23
N GLU A 162 -4.33 -32.86 -29.18
CA GLU A 162 -4.57 -32.62 -30.60
C GLU A 162 -5.01 -31.18 -30.89
N ASN A 163 -6.29 -30.95 -31.08
CA ASN A 163 -6.88 -29.65 -31.39
C ASN A 163 -7.51 -28.93 -30.19
N ASP A 164 -7.40 -29.53 -28.99
CA ASP A 164 -7.97 -29.02 -27.76
C ASP A 164 -6.88 -28.43 -26.86
N TYR A 165 -7.10 -27.21 -26.39
CA TYR A 165 -6.21 -26.51 -25.47
C TYR A 165 -7.00 -26.13 -24.24
N PHE A 166 -6.55 -26.59 -23.11
CA PHE A 166 -7.12 -26.29 -21.81
C PHE A 166 -6.06 -25.69 -20.89
N ASP A 167 -6.35 -24.54 -20.33
CA ASP A 167 -5.50 -23.96 -19.30
C ASP A 167 -6.33 -23.51 -18.10
N TRP A 168 -5.72 -23.59 -16.94
CA TRP A 168 -6.31 -23.13 -15.70
C TRP A 168 -5.24 -22.52 -14.79
N SER A 169 -5.68 -21.64 -13.90
CA SER A 169 -4.84 -21.15 -12.83
C SER A 169 -5.62 -20.96 -11.54
N ALA A 170 -4.92 -21.12 -10.43
CA ALA A 170 -5.36 -20.74 -9.11
C ALA A 170 -4.30 -19.82 -8.50
N GLY A 171 -4.72 -18.70 -7.95
CA GLY A 171 -3.83 -17.68 -7.43
C GLY A 171 -4.24 -17.21 -6.04
N TYR A 172 -3.23 -16.84 -5.26
CA TYR A 172 -3.41 -16.16 -4.00
C TYR A 172 -2.45 -14.98 -3.91
N ALA A 173 -2.98 -13.82 -3.56
CA ALA A 173 -2.18 -12.63 -3.31
C ALA A 173 -2.48 -12.06 -1.92
N TYR A 174 -1.45 -11.57 -1.29
CA TYR A 174 -1.50 -10.87 -0.01
C TYR A 174 -0.80 -9.53 -0.12
N ALA A 175 -1.44 -8.49 0.39
CA ALA A 175 -0.85 -7.17 0.53
C ALA A 175 -1.09 -6.63 1.94
N ASN A 176 -0.03 -6.18 2.58
CA ASN A 176 -0.08 -5.53 3.88
C ASN A 176 0.62 -4.18 3.81
N ARG A 177 0.05 -3.20 4.50
CA ARG A 177 0.72 -1.94 4.81
C ARG A 177 0.58 -1.68 6.29
N LEU A 178 1.71 -1.43 6.94
CA LEU A 178 1.78 -1.10 8.35
C LEU A 178 2.44 0.27 8.52
N LEU A 179 1.81 1.11 9.32
CA LEU A 179 2.31 2.39 9.80
C LEU A 179 2.26 2.35 11.32
N PRO A 180 3.32 1.87 11.98
CA PRO A 180 3.26 1.47 13.41
C PRO A 180 3.54 2.61 14.36
N ASP A 181 3.42 3.81 14.08
CA ASP A 181 3.63 4.96 14.96
C ASP A 181 4.19 6.17 14.21
N ARG A 182 3.36 6.74 13.36
CA ARG A 182 3.69 8.02 12.75
C ARG A 182 3.52 9.11 13.78
N ARG A 183 4.61 9.81 14.10
CA ARG A 183 4.62 10.87 15.11
C ARG A 183 4.87 12.22 14.47
N LYS A 184 4.15 13.24 14.95
CA LYS A 184 4.31 14.61 14.50
C LYS A 184 4.22 15.56 15.68
N TYR A 185 4.97 16.65 15.60
CA TYR A 185 4.72 17.82 16.41
C TYR A 185 4.80 19.09 15.57
N LEU A 186 4.09 20.10 16.03
CA LEU A 186 4.10 21.48 15.53
C LEU A 186 4.32 22.42 16.71
N ILE A 187 5.24 23.36 16.58
CA ILE A 187 5.38 24.51 17.46
C ILE A 187 5.36 25.78 16.63
N ASP A 188 4.79 26.83 17.15
CA ASP A 188 4.65 28.11 16.47
C ASP A 188 4.79 29.30 17.44
N ASP A 189 4.81 30.51 16.89
CA ASP A 189 4.84 31.76 17.63
C ASP A 189 3.46 32.45 17.73
N ALA A 190 2.38 31.69 17.58
CA ALA A 190 1.00 32.21 17.61
C ALA A 190 0.64 32.91 18.94
N LEU A 191 1.36 32.61 20.02
CA LEU A 191 1.17 33.27 21.32
C LEU A 191 1.92 34.62 21.45
N GLU A 192 2.58 35.08 20.39
CA GLU A 192 3.29 36.35 20.32
C GLU A 192 4.33 36.58 21.47
N THR A 193 4.87 35.47 21.97
CA THR A 193 5.86 35.51 23.07
C THR A 193 7.29 35.65 22.56
N GLY A 194 7.48 35.61 21.25
CA GLY A 194 8.80 35.57 20.62
C GLY A 194 9.53 34.22 20.76
N VAL A 195 8.84 33.20 21.26
CA VAL A 195 9.36 31.86 21.44
C VAL A 195 8.39 30.90 20.75
N LEU A 196 8.94 29.96 19.99
CA LEU A 196 8.15 28.86 19.44
C LEU A 196 7.70 27.94 20.55
N ALA A 197 6.38 27.68 20.62
CA ALA A 197 5.78 26.90 21.67
C ALA A 197 4.57 26.12 21.15
N LEU A 198 4.12 25.13 21.94
CA LEU A 198 2.84 24.49 21.70
C LEU A 198 1.70 25.48 21.91
N SER A 199 0.84 25.68 20.92
CA SER A 199 -0.25 26.61 20.97
C SER A 199 -1.62 25.94 21.11
N THR A 200 -1.78 24.72 20.60
CA THR A 200 -3.04 23.98 20.67
C THR A 200 -2.85 22.54 21.14
N GLY A 201 -3.93 21.91 21.64
CA GLY A 201 -3.94 20.52 22.06
C GLY A 201 -3.81 19.50 20.91
N ASN A 202 -3.68 19.95 19.67
CA ASN A 202 -3.53 19.07 18.51
C ASN A 202 -2.13 19.11 17.89
N ASP A 203 -1.20 19.80 18.53
CA ASP A 203 0.12 20.05 17.97
C ASP A 203 1.02 18.83 18.02
N ILE A 204 0.74 17.86 18.88
CA ILE A 204 1.47 16.61 18.97
C ILE A 204 0.52 15.45 18.69
N THR A 205 0.86 14.64 17.72
CA THR A 205 -0.01 13.53 17.27
C THR A 205 0.77 12.23 17.07
N ARG A 206 0.05 11.10 17.25
CA ARG A 206 0.52 9.76 16.89
C ARG A 206 -0.54 9.03 16.09
N GLU A 207 -0.12 8.32 15.07
CA GLU A 207 -1.01 7.57 14.19
C GLU A 207 -0.49 6.15 13.97
N PHE A 208 -1.40 5.18 14.11
CA PHE A 208 -1.16 3.77 13.86
C PHE A 208 -2.13 3.32 12.77
N THR A 209 -1.61 2.83 11.65
CA THR A 209 -2.43 2.37 10.54
C THR A 209 -2.01 0.98 10.08
N ARG A 210 -3.00 0.12 9.84
CA ARG A 210 -2.81 -1.21 9.29
C ARG A 210 -3.82 -1.47 8.18
N LEU A 211 -3.34 -1.95 7.06
CA LEU A 211 -4.14 -2.46 5.95
C LEU A 211 -3.70 -3.88 5.65
N ASP A 212 -4.66 -4.80 5.60
CA ASP A 212 -4.48 -6.17 5.14
C ASP A 212 -5.44 -6.45 3.99
N GLU A 213 -4.93 -7.02 2.91
CA GLU A 213 -5.71 -7.43 1.75
C GLU A 213 -5.34 -8.84 1.33
N HIS A 214 -6.34 -9.69 1.13
CA HIS A 214 -6.20 -11.05 0.63
C HIS A 214 -7.02 -11.21 -0.65
N ILE A 215 -6.44 -11.81 -1.66
CA ILE A 215 -7.08 -12.05 -2.94
C ILE A 215 -6.89 -13.51 -3.31
N ALA A 216 -7.99 -14.23 -3.49
CA ALA A 216 -7.99 -15.56 -4.07
C ALA A 216 -8.62 -15.49 -5.46
N SER A 217 -7.98 -16.07 -6.46
CA SER A 217 -8.48 -16.06 -7.84
C SER A 217 -8.32 -17.41 -8.51
N ALA A 218 -9.22 -17.71 -9.44
CA ALA A 218 -9.12 -18.87 -10.29
C ALA A 218 -9.63 -18.55 -11.69
N ASN A 219 -9.01 -19.14 -12.69
CA ASN A 219 -9.53 -19.10 -14.05
C ASN A 219 -9.41 -20.44 -14.74
N VAL A 220 -10.25 -20.62 -15.75
CA VAL A 220 -10.20 -21.74 -16.70
C VAL A 220 -10.44 -21.21 -18.08
N ASN A 221 -9.69 -21.70 -19.06
CA ASN A 221 -9.86 -21.38 -20.46
C ASN A 221 -9.79 -22.65 -21.28
N TYR A 222 -10.61 -22.72 -22.31
CA TYR A 222 -10.66 -23.78 -23.28
C TYR A 222 -10.68 -23.22 -24.68
N ARG A 223 -9.94 -23.83 -25.60
CA ARG A 223 -9.93 -23.56 -27.03
C ARG A 223 -9.98 -24.87 -27.78
N HIS A 224 -10.85 -24.94 -28.79
CA HIS A 224 -10.89 -26.00 -29.79
C HIS A 224 -10.61 -25.42 -31.18
N ASP A 225 -9.67 -26.00 -31.89
CA ASP A 225 -9.32 -25.64 -33.26
C ASP A 225 -9.95 -26.66 -34.23
N PHE A 226 -10.84 -26.22 -35.14
CA PHE A 226 -11.47 -27.07 -36.13
C PHE A 226 -10.59 -27.19 -37.37
N GLU A 227 -10.50 -28.37 -37.93
CA GLU A 227 -9.79 -28.65 -39.18
C GLU A 227 -10.77 -28.86 -40.33
N TRP A 228 -11.15 -27.77 -41.02
CA TRP A 228 -12.10 -27.82 -42.12
C TRP A 228 -11.42 -27.46 -43.45
N GLY A 229 -10.36 -28.18 -43.81
CA GLY A 229 -9.57 -27.97 -45.01
C GLY A 229 -8.76 -26.69 -44.97
N ALA A 230 -9.05 -25.75 -45.87
CA ALA A 230 -8.38 -24.45 -45.86
C ALA A 230 -8.94 -23.43 -44.87
N PHE A 231 -10.07 -23.76 -44.24
CA PHE A 231 -10.77 -22.93 -43.26
C PHE A 231 -10.70 -23.59 -41.87
N ASN A 232 -9.85 -23.04 -40.98
CA ASN A 232 -9.61 -23.61 -39.69
C ASN A 232 -10.11 -22.65 -38.58
N PRO A 233 -11.42 -22.63 -38.31
CA PRO A 233 -11.96 -21.78 -37.28
C PRO A 233 -11.58 -22.30 -35.89
N SER A 234 -11.61 -21.42 -34.87
CA SER A 234 -11.47 -21.83 -33.50
C SER A 234 -12.50 -21.20 -32.58
N ILE A 235 -12.94 -21.95 -31.60
CA ILE A 235 -13.81 -21.48 -30.52
C ILE A 235 -13.01 -21.38 -29.23
N LYS A 236 -13.26 -20.31 -28.46
CA LYS A 236 -12.66 -20.11 -27.15
C LYS A 236 -13.75 -19.84 -26.13
N ALA A 237 -13.63 -20.41 -24.94
CA ALA A 237 -14.48 -20.11 -23.80
C ALA A 237 -13.65 -20.07 -22.53
N GLY A 238 -14.07 -19.28 -21.57
CA GLY A 238 -13.38 -19.23 -20.30
C GLY A 238 -14.20 -18.59 -19.21
N ALA A 239 -13.77 -18.84 -17.99
CA ALA A 239 -14.35 -18.28 -16.78
C ALA A 239 -13.25 -17.80 -15.83
N TYR A 240 -13.55 -16.74 -15.07
CA TYR A 240 -12.70 -16.16 -14.06
C TYR A 240 -13.51 -15.88 -12.81
N GLY A 241 -12.93 -16.18 -11.67
CA GLY A 241 -13.49 -15.82 -10.36
C GLY A 241 -12.41 -15.21 -9.47
N GLU A 242 -12.79 -14.19 -8.71
CA GLU A 242 -11.91 -13.54 -7.73
C GLU A 242 -12.71 -13.22 -6.47
N TYR A 243 -12.13 -13.53 -5.33
CA TYR A 243 -12.63 -13.11 -4.04
C TYR A 243 -11.54 -12.31 -3.31
N ARG A 244 -11.90 -11.10 -2.91
CA ARG A 244 -11.01 -10.17 -2.24
C ARG A 244 -11.59 -9.77 -0.90
N THR A 245 -10.76 -9.79 0.13
CA THR A 245 -11.05 -9.21 1.44
C THR A 245 -10.06 -8.11 1.74
N ARG A 246 -10.54 -7.04 2.37
CA ARG A 246 -9.71 -5.90 2.77
C ARG A 246 -10.13 -5.43 4.14
N SER A 247 -9.16 -5.30 5.04
CA SER A 247 -9.33 -4.74 6.37
C SER A 247 -8.45 -3.53 6.53
N TYR A 248 -9.03 -2.41 6.93
CA TYR A 248 -8.31 -1.18 7.22
C TYR A 248 -8.60 -0.70 8.61
N ARG A 249 -7.57 -0.48 9.40
CA ARG A 249 -7.64 -0.01 10.77
C ARG A 249 -6.69 1.16 10.96
N THR A 250 -7.18 2.21 11.60
CA THR A 250 -6.37 3.34 12.03
C THR A 250 -6.76 3.77 13.42
N ARG A 251 -5.77 4.13 14.22
CA ARG A 251 -5.92 4.76 15.54
C ARG A 251 -5.09 6.02 15.55
N SER A 252 -5.68 7.10 16.00
CA SER A 252 -5.02 8.40 16.11
C SER A 252 -5.09 8.88 17.55
N PHE A 253 -3.96 9.37 18.04
CA PHE A 253 -3.83 9.92 19.37
C PHE A 253 -3.32 11.34 19.26
N ILE A 254 -3.87 12.21 20.09
CA ILE A 254 -3.40 13.57 20.29
C ILE A 254 -2.90 13.73 21.72
N TYR A 255 -1.87 14.52 21.87
CA TYR A 255 -1.39 14.94 23.17
C TYR A 255 -2.15 16.20 23.56
N ASN A 256 -2.75 16.18 24.73
CA ASN A 256 -3.50 17.30 25.26
C ASN A 256 -3.00 17.66 26.66
N TRP A 257 -3.34 18.82 27.11
CA TRP A 257 -3.01 19.32 28.43
C TRP A 257 -4.17 20.15 28.96
N ASN A 258 -4.42 20.05 30.26
CA ASN A 258 -5.44 20.80 30.99
C ASN A 258 -6.77 21.00 30.24
N TYR A 259 -7.55 19.95 30.16
CA TYR A 259 -8.82 19.87 29.41
C TYR A 259 -9.77 21.08 29.67
N ASN A 260 -9.77 21.62 30.89
CA ASN A 260 -10.69 22.69 31.25
C ASN A 260 -10.30 24.09 30.76
N HIS A 261 -9.01 24.32 30.49
CA HIS A 261 -8.51 25.67 30.17
C HIS A 261 -7.69 25.73 28.89
N ASN A 262 -7.39 24.63 28.29
CA ASN A 262 -6.52 24.51 27.11
C ASN A 262 -5.20 25.31 27.26
N THR A 263 -4.70 25.37 28.49
CA THR A 263 -3.50 26.13 28.84
C THR A 263 -2.37 25.17 29.13
N LEU A 264 -1.28 25.28 28.39
CA LEU A 264 -0.06 24.52 28.66
C LEU A 264 0.46 24.86 30.07
N PRO A 265 0.80 23.85 30.90
CA PRO A 265 1.36 24.11 32.23
C PRO A 265 2.57 25.03 32.17
N GLU A 266 2.68 25.93 33.17
CA GLU A 266 3.82 26.82 33.27
C GLU A 266 5.13 26.04 33.31
N GLY A 267 6.11 26.48 32.59
CA GLY A 267 7.40 25.79 32.46
C GLY A 267 7.48 24.83 31.26
N PHE A 268 6.37 24.29 30.77
CA PHE A 268 6.38 23.40 29.59
C PHE A 268 6.72 24.14 28.30
N ARG A 269 6.41 25.43 28.20
CA ARG A 269 6.71 26.30 27.03
C ARG A 269 8.18 26.48 26.75
N HIS A 270 9.03 26.26 27.73
CA HIS A 270 10.47 26.49 27.63
C HIS A 270 11.26 25.17 27.56
N MET A 271 10.56 24.04 27.56
CA MET A 271 11.18 22.74 27.42
C MET A 271 11.44 22.39 25.96
N ASP A 272 12.61 21.85 25.70
CA ASP A 272 12.87 21.23 24.41
C ASP A 272 11.91 20.05 24.21
N LEU A 273 11.19 20.06 23.07
CA LEU A 273 10.06 19.14 22.87
C LEU A 273 10.47 17.67 22.91
N PRO A 274 11.46 17.23 22.08
CA PRO A 274 11.82 15.82 22.02
C PRO A 274 12.66 15.32 23.20
N THR A 275 13.38 16.19 23.90
CA THR A 275 14.33 15.77 24.92
C THR A 275 13.86 16.02 26.35
N GLU A 276 13.01 17.01 26.55
CA GLU A 276 12.57 17.44 27.87
C GLU A 276 11.06 17.28 28.07
N LEU A 277 10.24 17.82 27.16
CA LEU A 277 8.79 17.82 27.33
C LEU A 277 8.18 16.42 27.18
N LEU A 278 8.51 15.69 26.11
CA LEU A 278 7.95 14.39 25.79
C LEU A 278 8.65 13.24 26.56
N THR A 279 8.84 13.42 27.83
CA THR A 279 9.41 12.43 28.74
C THR A 279 8.35 11.90 29.70
N ASP A 280 8.55 10.69 30.25
CA ASP A 280 7.58 10.01 31.12
C ASP A 280 7.20 10.85 32.34
N ALA A 281 8.10 11.70 32.84
CA ALA A 281 7.85 12.57 33.97
C ALA A 281 6.78 13.66 33.75
N ASN A 282 6.49 13.97 32.50
CA ASN A 282 5.59 15.06 32.10
C ASN A 282 4.19 14.56 31.71
N TYR A 283 3.89 13.27 31.90
CA TYR A 283 2.54 12.71 31.71
C TYR A 283 1.77 12.65 33.00
N GLY A 284 0.47 12.90 32.95
CA GLY A 284 -0.44 12.83 34.07
C GLY A 284 -1.65 13.74 33.95
N ALA A 285 -2.55 13.71 34.94
CA ALA A 285 -3.82 14.42 34.89
C ALA A 285 -3.71 15.95 34.74
N ASP A 286 -2.68 16.54 35.38
CA ASP A 286 -2.42 17.99 35.33
C ASP A 286 -1.24 18.35 34.41
N LYS A 287 -0.82 17.41 33.60
CA LYS A 287 0.31 17.53 32.66
C LYS A 287 -0.14 17.15 31.25
N LEU A 288 0.75 16.53 30.48
CA LEU A 288 0.39 15.94 29.20
C LEU A 288 -0.40 14.64 29.41
N TYR A 289 -1.41 14.43 28.63
CA TYR A 289 -2.12 13.16 28.56
C TYR A 289 -2.52 12.84 27.11
N LEU A 290 -2.66 11.55 26.81
CA LEU A 290 -3.07 11.11 25.49
C LEU A 290 -4.57 10.98 25.40
N LEU A 291 -5.12 11.51 24.32
CA LEU A 291 -6.52 11.37 23.96
C LEU A 291 -6.60 10.60 22.65
N GLU A 292 -7.33 9.49 22.63
CA GLU A 292 -7.62 8.79 21.37
C GLU A 292 -8.71 9.53 20.61
N GLU A 293 -8.38 9.96 19.41
CA GLU A 293 -9.32 10.54 18.48
C GLU A 293 -10.03 9.43 17.71
N VAL A 294 -11.18 8.99 18.21
CA VAL A 294 -11.93 7.89 17.60
C VAL A 294 -12.66 8.37 16.36
N LYS A 295 -12.02 8.20 15.20
CA LYS A 295 -12.64 8.44 13.88
C LYS A 295 -13.15 7.12 13.31
N MET A 296 -14.32 6.71 13.76
CA MET A 296 -14.94 5.44 13.35
C MET A 296 -15.07 5.28 11.81
N ARG A 297 -15.20 6.38 11.08
CA ARG A 297 -15.29 6.38 9.60
C ARG A 297 -14.02 5.86 8.90
N ASN A 298 -12.92 5.86 9.62
CA ASN A 298 -11.62 5.47 9.07
C ASN A 298 -11.31 3.97 9.25
N ASN A 299 -12.21 3.19 9.86
CA ASN A 299 -12.04 1.76 10.05
C ASN A 299 -13.10 1.01 9.24
N TYR A 300 -12.68 0.08 8.40
CA TYR A 300 -13.61 -0.69 7.60
C TYR A 300 -13.11 -2.10 7.27
N ASP A 301 -14.05 -2.99 7.04
CA ASP A 301 -13.86 -4.28 6.40
C ASP A 301 -14.63 -4.29 5.08
N GLY A 302 -14.00 -4.74 4.04
CA GLY A 302 -14.61 -4.86 2.73
C GLY A 302 -14.35 -6.23 2.13
N ASN A 303 -15.30 -6.72 1.36
CA ASN A 303 -15.08 -7.85 0.48
C ASN A 303 -15.67 -7.60 -0.89
N ASN A 304 -15.10 -8.26 -1.87
CA ASN A 304 -15.50 -8.17 -3.26
C ASN A 304 -15.46 -9.55 -3.88
N LEU A 305 -16.54 -9.94 -4.52
CA LEU A 305 -16.63 -11.14 -5.35
C LEU A 305 -16.83 -10.71 -6.80
N LEU A 306 -15.91 -11.10 -7.66
CA LEU A 306 -15.97 -10.87 -9.10
C LEU A 306 -16.06 -12.21 -9.82
N GLY A 307 -17.04 -12.34 -10.71
CA GLY A 307 -17.18 -13.44 -11.63
C GLY A 307 -17.24 -12.94 -13.08
N ALA A 308 -16.56 -13.60 -14.00
CA ALA A 308 -16.61 -13.28 -15.40
C ALA A 308 -16.59 -14.55 -16.26
N GLY A 309 -17.26 -14.50 -17.39
CA GLY A 309 -17.22 -15.54 -18.40
C GLY A 309 -17.16 -14.95 -19.79
N TYR A 310 -16.56 -15.66 -20.70
CA TYR A 310 -16.51 -15.25 -22.11
C TYR A 310 -16.62 -16.45 -23.04
N VAL A 311 -17.11 -16.16 -24.26
CA VAL A 311 -17.04 -17.06 -25.41
C VAL A 311 -16.64 -16.23 -26.61
N GLY A 312 -15.81 -16.80 -27.48
CA GLY A 312 -15.37 -16.17 -28.71
C GLY A 312 -15.11 -17.18 -29.81
N ILE A 313 -15.23 -16.72 -31.02
CA ILE A 313 -14.95 -17.47 -32.21
C ILE A 313 -13.94 -16.73 -33.07
N ASN A 314 -13.02 -17.48 -33.66
CA ASN A 314 -12.04 -16.97 -34.64
C ASN A 314 -12.29 -17.65 -35.98
N LEU A 315 -12.48 -16.88 -37.00
CA LEU A 315 -12.83 -17.31 -38.37
C LEU A 315 -11.75 -16.82 -39.33
N PRO A 316 -10.72 -17.64 -39.64
CA PRO A 316 -9.76 -17.31 -40.69
C PRO A 316 -10.43 -17.53 -42.06
N TRP A 317 -10.39 -16.53 -42.92
CA TRP A 317 -10.94 -16.63 -44.28
C TRP A 317 -10.02 -15.95 -45.31
N GLY A 318 -9.31 -16.75 -46.11
CA GLY A 318 -8.34 -16.25 -47.05
C GLY A 318 -7.24 -15.41 -46.39
N GLY A 319 -7.10 -14.16 -46.81
CA GLY A 319 -6.17 -13.20 -46.19
C GLY A 319 -6.73 -12.45 -44.96
N PHE A 320 -7.95 -12.75 -44.51
CA PHE A 320 -8.62 -12.07 -43.41
C PHE A 320 -8.80 -13.01 -42.23
N ASN A 321 -8.80 -12.44 -41.02
CA ASN A 321 -9.09 -13.15 -39.79
C ASN A 321 -10.16 -12.37 -38.99
N LEU A 322 -11.35 -12.94 -38.90
CA LEU A 322 -12.46 -12.34 -38.15
C LEU A 322 -12.54 -12.95 -36.76
N TYR A 323 -12.45 -12.13 -35.73
CA TYR A 323 -12.68 -12.52 -34.36
C TYR A 323 -13.95 -11.85 -33.84
N ALA A 324 -14.84 -12.65 -33.22
CA ALA A 324 -16.03 -12.17 -32.53
C ALA A 324 -16.14 -12.84 -31.17
N GLY A 325 -16.57 -12.09 -30.14
CA GLY A 325 -16.72 -12.66 -28.81
C GLY A 325 -17.60 -11.80 -27.91
N VAL A 326 -18.14 -12.46 -26.87
CA VAL A 326 -18.96 -11.85 -25.84
C VAL A 326 -18.32 -12.16 -24.47
N ARG A 327 -18.21 -11.15 -23.64
CA ARG A 327 -17.78 -11.27 -22.24
C ARG A 327 -18.83 -10.65 -21.33
N SER A 328 -19.18 -11.37 -20.26
CA SER A 328 -19.99 -10.86 -19.18
C SER A 328 -19.20 -10.91 -17.86
N SER A 329 -19.31 -9.87 -17.05
CA SER A 329 -18.70 -9.83 -15.73
C SER A 329 -19.65 -9.23 -14.70
N THR A 330 -19.62 -9.77 -13.49
CA THR A 330 -20.43 -9.31 -12.35
C THR A 330 -19.52 -9.09 -11.16
N THR A 331 -19.70 -7.97 -10.48
CA THR A 331 -18.96 -7.63 -9.27
C THR A 331 -19.94 -7.33 -8.14
N ILE A 332 -19.76 -7.97 -6.99
CA ILE A 332 -20.54 -7.77 -5.78
C ILE A 332 -19.63 -7.21 -4.69
N TRP A 333 -20.01 -6.09 -4.12
CA TRP A 333 -19.25 -5.42 -3.09
C TRP A 333 -20.01 -5.42 -1.77
N ASN A 334 -19.30 -5.69 -0.68
CA ASN A 334 -19.78 -5.46 0.67
C ASN A 334 -18.76 -4.60 1.40
N LEU A 335 -19.24 -3.54 2.02
CA LEU A 335 -18.43 -2.65 2.84
C LEU A 335 -19.11 -2.51 4.19
N SER A 336 -18.40 -2.86 5.25
CA SER A 336 -18.82 -2.69 6.63
C SER A 336 -17.90 -1.68 7.30
N ALA A 337 -18.43 -0.48 7.55
CA ALA A 337 -17.76 0.50 8.39
C ALA A 337 -18.34 0.35 9.79
N ILE A 338 -17.53 -0.04 10.77
CA ILE A 338 -17.78 -0.09 12.22
C ILE A 338 -18.62 -1.29 12.71
N PRO A 339 -18.29 -1.87 13.88
CA PRO A 339 -19.17 -2.75 14.63
C PRO A 339 -20.45 -1.99 15.05
N GLY A 340 -21.59 -2.35 14.47
CA GLY A 340 -22.92 -1.85 14.85
C GLY A 340 -23.70 -1.06 13.82
N ILE A 341 -23.09 -0.55 12.76
CA ILE A 341 -23.81 0.09 11.65
C ILE A 341 -23.42 -0.60 10.34
N THR A 342 -24.08 -1.68 10.05
CA THR A 342 -23.91 -2.41 8.78
C THR A 342 -24.66 -1.66 7.68
N LYS A 343 -24.03 -0.78 6.96
CA LYS A 343 -24.53 -0.36 5.64
C LYS A 343 -24.03 -1.37 4.63
N LYS A 344 -24.83 -2.39 4.35
CA LYS A 344 -24.62 -3.25 3.18
C LYS A 344 -24.89 -2.43 1.93
N ALA A 345 -23.85 -1.92 1.31
CA ALA A 345 -23.95 -1.37 -0.04
C ALA A 345 -23.75 -2.52 -1.03
N HIS A 346 -24.82 -3.16 -1.47
CA HIS A 346 -24.79 -4.07 -2.61
C HIS A 346 -24.81 -3.22 -3.88
N LYS A 347 -23.71 -3.16 -4.61
CA LYS A 347 -23.70 -2.72 -5.99
C LYS A 347 -23.29 -3.90 -6.86
N ALA A 348 -24.23 -4.45 -7.60
CA ALA A 348 -23.94 -5.38 -8.68
C ALA A 348 -23.73 -4.53 -9.95
N HIS A 349 -22.55 -4.59 -10.56
CA HIS A 349 -22.32 -4.07 -11.89
C HIS A 349 -22.20 -5.24 -12.85
N ILE A 350 -23.11 -5.31 -13.83
CA ILE A 350 -23.04 -6.26 -14.94
C ILE A 350 -22.49 -5.47 -16.12
N ILE A 351 -21.30 -5.81 -16.57
CA ILE A 351 -20.68 -5.23 -17.76
C ILE A 351 -20.66 -6.31 -18.83
N ASN A 352 -21.45 -6.12 -19.88
CA ASN A 352 -21.42 -6.95 -21.07
C ASN A 352 -20.63 -6.22 -22.15
N THR A 353 -19.57 -6.83 -22.64
CA THR A 353 -18.73 -6.26 -23.72
C THR A 353 -18.80 -7.18 -24.91
N MET A 354 -19.20 -6.66 -26.06
CA MET A 354 -19.04 -7.32 -27.36
C MET A 354 -17.80 -6.75 -28.04
N THR A 355 -16.89 -7.61 -28.47
CA THR A 355 -15.69 -7.19 -29.20
C THR A 355 -15.68 -7.81 -30.59
N PHE A 356 -15.52 -6.98 -31.61
CA PHE A 356 -15.28 -7.38 -32.98
C PHE A 356 -13.91 -6.84 -33.40
N SER A 357 -13.08 -7.65 -34.03
CA SER A 357 -11.82 -7.21 -34.58
C SER A 357 -11.61 -7.88 -35.96
N LEU A 358 -11.26 -7.08 -36.91
CA LEU A 358 -10.78 -7.51 -38.24
C LEU A 358 -9.26 -7.29 -38.27
N ARG A 359 -8.51 -8.31 -38.63
CA ARG A 359 -7.07 -8.23 -38.90
C ARG A 359 -6.74 -8.83 -40.23
#